data_0697b8456aea7d4c99c31c5d5a20eab7
#
_entry.id   0697b8456aea7d4c99c31c5d5a20eab7
#
_cell.length_a   1.000
_cell.length_b   1.000
_cell.length_c   1.000
_cell.angle_alpha   90.00
_cell.angle_beta   90.00
_cell.angle_gamma   90.00
#
_symmetry.space_group_name_H-M   'P 1'
#
loop_
_entity.id
_entity.type
_entity.pdbx_description
1 polymer ?
#
loop_
_entity_poly.entity_id
_entity_poly.type
_entity_poly.pdbx_seq_one_letter_code
_entity_poly.pdbx_strand_id
1 'polypeptide(L)'
;MSNLKEEIEEILEESAAKINFSKSVGVDGINGENFLHNGDELKIIERKIDAKCYKFSNYKENLIIKRHNSTRQISIPTQRDKLVLQGLLKLLKKDFSLNNTSAKNKIIDIKNNLSNYDSFIKVDIENFFPSISHEKLLPIIRRKANDEIFNLIRLAITQPTVSLAIPKKERNTSINTKGVPQGLPISSFLSDIFLKEIDREYENNPNIRYYRFVDDILILCKSSDTNTLISNIEKKFIDLDLKAHPQSENKDKSSHGNIKDGFQYLGYSFINNLVSVRNSSVQRFYNNINKLFVVYNHKKSKIKKKDKDDRNKLTRNLIHDLNEKIAGAKYKDKKYGWIDYFSEINDLTLLFKIDSHVKNMVDKYLDDYDLEYLKNNNLKIKKNSKAIFEIKKKDSKYIERPDSLERQLEGFFSSDDKSNKDSKKATEKPKPQSEEILQPRKISKKINTSDFRNPEKTIASLRSDVEPY
;
A
#
# COMPACT_ATOMS: atom_id res chain seq x y z
N MET A 1 -17.13 -23.73 -14.33
CA MET A 1 -18.10 -22.73 -13.85
C MET A 1 -18.25 -22.73 -12.34
N SER A 2 -18.37 -23.88 -11.68
CA SER A 2 -18.41 -23.99 -10.21
C SER A 2 -17.26 -23.26 -9.52
N ASN A 3 -16.08 -23.36 -10.08
CA ASN A 3 -14.84 -22.92 -9.47
C ASN A 3 -14.71 -21.39 -9.22
N LEU A 4 -15.19 -20.53 -10.14
CA LEU A 4 -15.14 -19.06 -9.93
C LEU A 4 -16.17 -18.59 -8.89
N LYS A 5 -17.35 -19.21 -8.88
CA LYS A 5 -18.37 -18.90 -7.88
C LYS A 5 -17.93 -19.29 -6.49
N GLU A 6 -17.43 -20.52 -6.32
CA GLU A 6 -16.89 -21.02 -5.07
C GLU A 6 -15.79 -20.09 -4.53
N GLU A 7 -14.89 -19.62 -5.39
CA GLU A 7 -13.85 -18.67 -5.00
C GLU A 7 -14.42 -17.30 -4.56
N ILE A 8 -15.50 -16.85 -5.21
CA ILE A 8 -16.16 -15.58 -4.86
C ILE A 8 -16.88 -15.71 -3.51
N GLU A 9 -17.61 -16.82 -3.29
CA GLU A 9 -18.29 -17.11 -2.02
C GLU A 9 -17.29 -17.19 -0.87
N GLU A 10 -16.19 -17.95 -1.03
CA GLU A 10 -15.12 -18.05 -0.05
C GLU A 10 -14.48 -16.68 0.28
N ILE A 11 -14.27 -15.82 -0.74
CA ILE A 11 -13.76 -14.46 -0.52
C ILE A 11 -14.73 -13.62 0.30
N LEU A 12 -16.01 -13.79 0.09
CA LEU A 12 -17.02 -13.05 0.86
C LEU A 12 -17.05 -13.48 2.31
N GLU A 13 -17.03 -14.77 2.58
CA GLU A 13 -16.96 -15.30 3.94
C GLU A 13 -15.69 -14.82 4.67
N GLU A 14 -14.52 -14.92 4.02
CA GLU A 14 -13.24 -14.48 4.59
C GLU A 14 -13.09 -12.97 4.72
N SER A 15 -13.74 -12.22 3.83
CA SER A 15 -13.44 -10.80 3.59
C SER A 15 -14.63 -9.87 3.83
N ALA A 16 -15.77 -10.36 4.32
CA ALA A 16 -16.93 -9.51 4.60
C ALA A 16 -16.54 -8.26 5.41
N ALA A 17 -15.71 -8.42 6.45
CA ALA A 17 -15.17 -7.32 7.22
C ALA A 17 -14.29 -6.36 6.37
N LYS A 18 -13.46 -6.89 5.46
CA LYS A 18 -12.58 -6.06 4.59
C LYS A 18 -13.35 -5.30 3.52
N ILE A 19 -14.44 -5.90 3.00
CA ILE A 19 -15.32 -5.26 2.02
C ILE A 19 -16.08 -4.14 2.69
N ASN A 20 -16.61 -4.34 3.89
CA ASN A 20 -17.31 -3.32 4.67
C ASN A 20 -16.47 -2.05 4.88
N PHE A 21 -15.17 -2.20 5.11
CA PHE A 21 -14.27 -1.07 5.32
C PHE A 21 -13.65 -0.51 4.05
N SER A 22 -13.96 -1.07 2.87
CA SER A 22 -13.44 -0.56 1.61
C SER A 22 -14.04 0.81 1.29
N LYS A 23 -13.26 1.86 1.51
CA LYS A 23 -13.63 3.25 1.16
C LYS A 23 -13.41 3.57 -0.32
N SER A 24 -12.81 2.67 -1.09
CA SER A 24 -12.64 2.86 -2.52
C SER A 24 -14.00 2.74 -3.22
N VAL A 25 -14.36 3.76 -3.98
CA VAL A 25 -15.63 3.88 -4.67
C VAL A 25 -15.38 3.91 -6.16
N GLY A 26 -15.99 3.00 -6.90
CA GLY A 26 -15.91 2.94 -8.37
C GLY A 26 -16.72 4.04 -9.07
N VAL A 27 -17.01 3.83 -10.34
CA VAL A 27 -17.82 4.77 -11.16
C VAL A 27 -19.30 4.80 -10.77
N ASP A 28 -19.75 3.75 -10.04
CA ASP A 28 -21.12 3.58 -9.55
C ASP A 28 -21.41 4.35 -8.25
N GLY A 29 -20.38 4.83 -7.57
CA GLY A 29 -20.53 5.54 -6.30
C GLY A 29 -20.76 4.63 -5.09
N ILE A 30 -20.74 3.30 -5.25
CA ILE A 30 -21.04 2.34 -4.18
C ILE A 30 -19.78 2.01 -3.37
N ASN A 31 -19.83 2.21 -2.06
CA ASN A 31 -18.79 1.79 -1.13
C ASN A 31 -18.98 0.34 -0.67
N GLY A 32 -18.00 -0.22 0.07
CA GLY A 32 -18.05 -1.61 0.51
C GLY A 32 -19.22 -1.91 1.45
N GLU A 33 -19.56 -0.99 2.35
CA GLU A 33 -20.65 -1.13 3.31
C GLU A 33 -22.01 -1.24 2.60
N ASN A 34 -22.29 -0.27 1.70
CA ASN A 34 -23.52 -0.27 0.92
C ASN A 34 -23.63 -1.48 -0.02
N PHE A 35 -22.49 -1.97 -0.53
CA PHE A 35 -22.44 -3.16 -1.38
C PHE A 35 -22.89 -4.42 -0.62
N LEU A 36 -22.47 -4.62 0.62
CA LEU A 36 -22.83 -5.79 1.41
C LEU A 36 -24.27 -5.76 1.95
N HIS A 37 -24.81 -4.56 2.23
CA HIS A 37 -26.20 -4.41 2.62
C HIS A 37 -27.17 -4.76 1.47
N ASN A 38 -26.69 -4.73 0.24
CA ASN A 38 -27.48 -5.04 -0.94
C ASN A 38 -27.26 -6.51 -1.37
N GLY A 39 -27.87 -7.45 -0.64
CA GLY A 39 -27.68 -8.90 -0.85
C GLY A 39 -27.98 -9.44 -2.25
N ASP A 40 -28.63 -8.64 -3.11
CA ASP A 40 -28.92 -9.00 -4.51
C ASP A 40 -27.69 -8.89 -5.44
N GLU A 41 -26.65 -8.18 -5.03
CA GLU A 41 -25.44 -7.99 -5.84
C GLU A 41 -24.73 -9.30 -6.16
N LEU A 42 -24.70 -10.24 -5.21
CA LEU A 42 -24.13 -11.56 -5.40
C LEU A 42 -24.93 -12.38 -6.41
N LYS A 43 -26.23 -12.43 -6.26
CA LYS A 43 -27.12 -13.13 -7.19
C LYS A 43 -26.97 -12.58 -8.62
N ILE A 44 -26.73 -11.26 -8.74
CA ILE A 44 -26.47 -10.63 -10.04
C ILE A 44 -25.14 -11.09 -10.64
N ILE A 45 -24.08 -11.19 -9.82
CA ILE A 45 -22.78 -11.70 -10.26
C ILE A 45 -22.94 -13.13 -10.74
N GLU A 46 -23.48 -14.01 -9.92
CA GLU A 46 -23.71 -15.45 -10.21
C GLU A 46 -24.48 -15.65 -11.51
N ARG A 47 -25.66 -15.00 -11.61
CA ARG A 47 -26.47 -15.07 -12.82
C ARG A 47 -25.74 -14.63 -14.07
N LYS A 48 -24.92 -13.56 -14.01
CA LYS A 48 -24.17 -13.07 -15.16
C LYS A 48 -22.98 -13.98 -15.52
N ILE A 49 -22.36 -14.62 -14.53
CA ILE A 49 -21.30 -15.59 -14.77
C ILE A 49 -21.90 -16.84 -15.42
N ASP A 50 -23.01 -17.39 -14.90
CA ASP A 50 -23.70 -18.54 -15.46
C ASP A 50 -24.15 -18.33 -16.91
N ALA A 51 -24.70 -17.16 -17.16
CA ALA A 51 -25.11 -16.77 -18.50
C ALA A 51 -23.93 -16.41 -19.43
N LYS A 52 -22.67 -16.48 -18.97
CA LYS A 52 -21.44 -16.09 -19.70
C LYS A 52 -21.51 -14.66 -20.27
N CYS A 53 -22.26 -13.78 -19.62
CA CYS A 53 -22.50 -12.40 -20.07
C CYS A 53 -21.94 -11.34 -19.11
N TYR A 54 -21.05 -11.72 -18.19
CA TYR A 54 -20.43 -10.76 -17.27
C TYR A 54 -19.59 -9.73 -18.05
N LYS A 55 -19.82 -8.46 -17.74
CA LYS A 55 -19.07 -7.31 -18.30
C LYS A 55 -18.60 -6.44 -17.14
N PHE A 56 -17.33 -6.07 -17.18
CA PHE A 56 -16.79 -5.11 -16.23
C PHE A 56 -17.29 -3.70 -16.54
N SER A 57 -17.49 -2.90 -15.51
CA SER A 57 -17.73 -1.47 -15.62
C SER A 57 -16.42 -0.75 -15.96
N ASN A 58 -16.53 0.45 -16.56
CA ASN A 58 -15.35 1.30 -16.69
C ASN A 58 -14.72 1.56 -15.32
N TYR A 59 -13.40 1.64 -15.26
CA TYR A 59 -12.69 1.91 -14.02
C TYR A 59 -12.67 3.42 -13.73
N LYS A 60 -12.83 3.78 -12.47
CA LYS A 60 -12.69 5.17 -12.04
C LYS A 60 -11.22 5.56 -12.00
N GLU A 61 -10.87 6.66 -12.61
CA GLU A 61 -9.55 7.24 -12.54
C GLU A 61 -9.26 7.81 -11.15
N ASN A 62 -8.07 7.53 -10.63
CA ASN A 62 -7.47 8.22 -9.50
C ASN A 62 -6.02 8.58 -9.85
N LEU A 63 -5.70 9.86 -9.90
CA LEU A 63 -4.36 10.34 -10.23
C LEU A 63 -3.55 10.52 -8.95
N ILE A 64 -2.43 9.81 -8.86
CA ILE A 64 -1.45 9.97 -7.79
C ILE A 64 -0.28 10.80 -8.32
N ILE A 65 0.00 11.93 -7.66
CA ILE A 65 1.12 12.79 -8.01
C ILE A 65 2.41 12.12 -7.52
N LYS A 66 3.30 11.83 -8.46
CA LYS A 66 4.68 11.40 -8.20
C LYS A 66 5.59 12.63 -8.02
N ARG A 67 6.84 12.39 -7.62
CA ARG A 67 7.87 13.45 -7.65
C ARG A 67 8.05 13.97 -9.08
N HIS A 68 8.47 15.22 -9.23
CA HIS A 68 8.72 15.89 -10.53
C HIS A 68 7.47 16.07 -11.41
N ASN A 69 6.31 16.37 -10.81
CA ASN A 69 5.04 16.67 -11.51
C ASN A 69 4.54 15.57 -12.46
N SER A 70 5.07 14.35 -12.37
CA SER A 70 4.50 13.22 -13.08
C SER A 70 3.32 12.62 -12.31
N THR A 71 2.33 12.11 -13.02
CA THR A 71 1.16 11.46 -12.43
C THR A 71 1.18 9.96 -12.71
N ARG A 72 0.63 9.19 -11.77
CA ARG A 72 0.31 7.78 -11.96
C ARG A 72 -1.20 7.62 -11.97
N GLN A 73 -1.73 7.06 -13.03
CA GLN A 73 -3.13 6.71 -13.12
C GLN A 73 -3.38 5.39 -12.40
N ILE A 74 -4.33 5.40 -11.46
CA ILE A 74 -4.82 4.20 -10.78
C ILE A 74 -6.27 3.96 -11.20
N SER A 75 -6.56 2.74 -11.58
CA SER A 75 -7.88 2.28 -12.02
C SER A 75 -8.61 1.68 -10.83
N ILE A 76 -9.73 2.28 -10.43
CA ILE A 76 -10.55 1.81 -9.31
C ILE A 76 -11.77 1.09 -9.87
N PRO A 77 -11.88 -0.24 -9.72
CA PRO A 77 -13.07 -0.99 -10.12
C PRO A 77 -14.24 -0.74 -9.17
N THR A 78 -15.47 -1.03 -9.60
CA THR A 78 -16.63 -1.12 -8.72
C THR A 78 -16.43 -2.23 -7.68
N GLN A 79 -17.19 -2.23 -6.58
CA GLN A 79 -17.06 -3.30 -5.57
C GLN A 79 -17.42 -4.67 -6.16
N ARG A 80 -18.43 -4.72 -7.03
CA ARG A 80 -18.81 -5.92 -7.78
C ARG A 80 -17.65 -6.45 -8.62
N ASP A 81 -17.07 -5.59 -9.45
CA ASP A 81 -15.97 -5.95 -10.33
C ASP A 81 -14.72 -6.36 -9.51
N LYS A 82 -14.46 -5.68 -8.40
CA LYS A 82 -13.35 -6.00 -7.50
C LYS A 82 -13.47 -7.42 -6.93
N LEU A 83 -14.68 -7.84 -6.58
CA LEU A 83 -14.94 -9.18 -6.06
C LEU A 83 -14.66 -10.25 -7.13
N VAL A 84 -15.18 -10.07 -8.34
CA VAL A 84 -14.90 -10.96 -9.48
C VAL A 84 -13.41 -11.01 -9.80
N LEU A 85 -12.72 -9.86 -9.80
CA LEU A 85 -11.27 -9.79 -10.02
C LEU A 85 -10.46 -10.50 -8.91
N GLN A 86 -10.94 -10.50 -7.67
CA GLN A 86 -10.33 -11.27 -6.58
C GLN A 86 -10.50 -12.77 -6.76
N GLY A 87 -11.70 -13.23 -7.21
CA GLY A 87 -11.93 -14.62 -7.57
C GLY A 87 -11.00 -15.06 -8.71
N LEU A 88 -10.91 -14.25 -9.78
CA LEU A 88 -9.98 -14.51 -10.88
C LEU A 88 -8.52 -14.59 -10.41
N LEU A 89 -8.11 -13.73 -9.48
CA LEU A 89 -6.76 -13.79 -8.90
C LEU A 89 -6.50 -15.10 -8.15
N LYS A 90 -7.47 -15.61 -7.38
CA LYS A 90 -7.34 -16.90 -6.69
C LYS A 90 -7.16 -18.03 -7.71
N LEU A 91 -7.95 -18.05 -8.77
CA LEU A 91 -7.84 -19.05 -9.84
C LEU A 91 -6.50 -18.96 -10.58
N LEU A 92 -6.10 -17.77 -10.99
CA LEU A 92 -4.78 -17.55 -11.62
C LEU A 92 -3.63 -18.04 -10.74
N LYS A 93 -3.69 -17.85 -9.44
CA LYS A 93 -2.67 -18.35 -8.50
C LYS A 93 -2.63 -19.88 -8.40
N LYS A 94 -3.77 -20.56 -8.61
CA LYS A 94 -3.82 -22.03 -8.70
C LYS A 94 -3.21 -22.52 -9.99
N ASP A 95 -3.49 -21.85 -11.11
CA ASP A 95 -3.03 -22.27 -12.45
C ASP A 95 -1.56 -21.92 -12.72
N PHE A 96 -1.08 -20.81 -12.16
CA PHE A 96 0.28 -20.31 -12.35
C PHE A 96 1.06 -20.37 -11.04
N SER A 97 1.90 -21.37 -10.89
CA SER A 97 2.88 -21.43 -9.80
C SER A 97 3.98 -20.40 -10.05
N LEU A 98 3.98 -19.30 -9.30
CA LEU A 98 5.00 -18.28 -9.35
C LEU A 98 5.77 -18.27 -8.03
N ASN A 99 7.11 -18.26 -8.10
CA ASN A 99 7.99 -18.20 -6.94
C ASN A 99 8.10 -16.75 -6.42
N ASN A 100 7.01 -16.20 -5.88
CA ASN A 100 7.03 -14.84 -5.35
C ASN A 100 7.53 -14.83 -3.91
N THR A 101 8.83 -14.62 -3.74
CA THR A 101 9.41 -14.38 -2.42
C THR A 101 9.09 -12.95 -1.94
N SER A 102 8.86 -12.79 -0.65
CA SER A 102 8.57 -11.47 -0.06
C SER A 102 9.76 -10.51 -0.23
N ALA A 103 9.50 -9.20 -0.24
CA ALA A 103 10.56 -8.17 -0.25
C ALA A 103 11.59 -8.41 0.85
N LYS A 104 11.14 -8.76 2.06
CA LYS A 104 12.01 -9.06 3.20
C LYS A 104 12.95 -10.23 2.93
N ASN A 105 12.43 -11.32 2.38
CA ASN A 105 13.25 -12.50 2.06
C ASN A 105 14.28 -12.19 0.96
N LYS A 106 13.93 -11.35 -0.02
CA LYS A 106 14.89 -10.87 -1.02
C LYS A 106 16.02 -10.08 -0.37
N ILE A 107 15.71 -9.18 0.56
CA ILE A 107 16.73 -8.40 1.29
C ILE A 107 17.64 -9.30 2.13
N ILE A 108 17.10 -10.31 2.80
CA ILE A 108 17.89 -11.30 3.55
C ILE A 108 18.85 -12.04 2.62
N ASP A 109 18.34 -12.51 1.46
CA ASP A 109 19.16 -13.23 0.48
C ASP A 109 20.24 -12.33 -0.14
N ILE A 110 19.91 -11.08 -0.49
CA ILE A 110 20.88 -10.08 -0.97
C ILE A 110 22.00 -9.93 0.06
N LYS A 111 21.65 -9.64 1.31
CA LYS A 111 22.63 -9.45 2.40
C LYS A 111 23.57 -10.63 2.57
N ASN A 112 23.05 -11.85 2.48
CA ASN A 112 23.83 -13.07 2.65
C ASN A 112 24.75 -13.37 1.46
N ASN A 113 24.44 -12.84 0.28
CA ASN A 113 25.18 -13.11 -0.95
C ASN A 113 26.09 -11.95 -1.42
N LEU A 114 26.04 -10.77 -0.78
CA LEU A 114 26.84 -9.61 -1.20
C LEU A 114 28.33 -9.90 -1.36
N SER A 115 28.91 -10.68 -0.46
CA SER A 115 30.34 -11.02 -0.47
C SER A 115 30.77 -11.92 -1.62
N ASN A 116 29.83 -12.58 -2.30
CA ASN A 116 30.12 -13.52 -3.38
C ASN A 116 30.28 -12.82 -4.74
N TYR A 117 29.90 -11.54 -4.83
CA TYR A 117 29.87 -10.74 -6.03
C TYR A 117 30.62 -9.42 -5.82
N ASP A 118 31.03 -8.80 -6.91
CA ASP A 118 31.74 -7.51 -6.90
C ASP A 118 30.99 -6.41 -7.63
N SER A 119 29.99 -6.76 -8.43
CA SER A 119 29.20 -5.82 -9.23
C SER A 119 27.71 -6.02 -9.03
N PHE A 120 26.94 -4.95 -9.23
CA PHE A 120 25.49 -4.94 -9.30
C PHE A 120 25.00 -4.33 -10.59
N ILE A 121 23.83 -4.77 -11.05
CA ILE A 121 23.05 -4.17 -12.13
C ILE A 121 21.65 -3.94 -11.58
N LYS A 122 21.19 -2.70 -11.60
CA LYS A 122 19.81 -2.34 -11.31
C LYS A 122 19.12 -1.88 -12.58
N VAL A 123 17.91 -2.40 -12.83
CA VAL A 123 17.11 -2.06 -14.01
C VAL A 123 15.68 -1.75 -13.57
N ASP A 124 15.16 -0.60 -14.02
CA ASP A 124 13.78 -0.16 -13.83
C ASP A 124 13.09 -0.10 -15.19
N ILE A 125 11.92 -0.74 -15.33
CA ILE A 125 11.19 -0.81 -16.60
C ILE A 125 10.33 0.46 -16.76
N GLU A 126 10.48 1.16 -17.90
CA GLU A 126 9.70 2.35 -18.19
C GLU A 126 8.21 2.03 -18.32
N ASN A 127 7.38 2.72 -17.54
CA ASN A 127 5.91 2.61 -17.63
C ASN A 127 5.43 1.16 -17.73
N PHE A 128 5.96 0.27 -16.88
CA PHE A 128 5.79 -1.18 -17.02
C PHE A 128 4.35 -1.62 -17.27
N PHE A 129 3.42 -1.32 -16.37
CA PHE A 129 2.01 -1.74 -16.52
C PHE A 129 1.35 -1.21 -17.81
N PRO A 130 1.47 0.08 -18.16
CA PRO A 130 0.95 0.58 -19.44
C PRO A 130 1.63 -0.03 -20.67
N SER A 131 2.85 -0.55 -20.54
CA SER A 131 3.63 -1.09 -21.65
C SER A 131 3.38 -2.57 -21.93
N ILE A 132 2.70 -3.30 -21.06
CA ILE A 132 2.44 -4.74 -21.24
C ILE A 132 1.59 -4.97 -22.49
N SER A 133 2.15 -5.70 -23.47
CA SER A 133 1.48 -6.04 -24.73
C SER A 133 0.40 -7.11 -24.49
N HIS A 134 -0.85 -6.83 -24.90
CA HIS A 134 -1.93 -7.82 -24.86
C HIS A 134 -1.65 -8.99 -25.81
N GLU A 135 -1.02 -8.74 -26.97
CA GLU A 135 -0.68 -9.74 -27.95
C GLU A 135 0.31 -10.77 -27.39
N LYS A 136 1.20 -10.35 -26.48
CA LYS A 136 2.19 -11.23 -25.86
C LYS A 136 1.70 -11.82 -24.52
N LEU A 137 0.89 -11.10 -23.74
CA LEU A 137 0.36 -11.58 -22.46
C LEU A 137 -0.75 -12.62 -22.64
N LEU A 138 -1.74 -12.33 -23.50
CA LEU A 138 -2.93 -13.18 -23.63
C LEU A 138 -2.63 -14.62 -24.06
N PRO A 139 -1.71 -14.89 -25.01
CA PRO A 139 -1.33 -16.27 -25.36
C PRO A 139 -0.74 -17.05 -24.17
N ILE A 140 0.00 -16.39 -23.27
CA ILE A 140 0.55 -17.04 -22.06
C ILE A 140 -0.59 -17.49 -21.15
N ILE A 141 -1.59 -16.61 -20.95
CA ILE A 141 -2.76 -16.92 -20.11
C ILE A 141 -3.59 -18.02 -20.75
N ARG A 142 -3.81 -17.98 -22.07
CA ARG A 142 -4.63 -18.93 -22.83
C ARG A 142 -4.13 -20.37 -22.71
N ARG A 143 -2.84 -20.58 -22.53
CA ARG A 143 -2.25 -21.93 -22.39
C ARG A 143 -2.69 -22.66 -21.12
N LYS A 144 -3.15 -21.94 -20.10
CA LYS A 144 -3.46 -22.49 -18.77
C LYS A 144 -4.88 -22.21 -18.31
N ALA A 145 -5.41 -21.03 -18.61
CA ALA A 145 -6.76 -20.66 -18.24
C ALA A 145 -7.80 -21.27 -19.18
N ASN A 146 -8.94 -21.69 -18.66
CA ASN A 146 -10.08 -22.09 -19.47
C ASN A 146 -10.68 -20.87 -20.22
N ASP A 147 -11.58 -21.13 -21.18
CA ASP A 147 -12.16 -20.10 -22.05
C ASP A 147 -12.88 -18.99 -21.32
N GLU A 148 -13.57 -19.33 -20.25
CA GLU A 148 -14.33 -18.37 -19.44
C GLU A 148 -13.38 -17.43 -18.68
N ILE A 149 -12.43 -17.98 -17.94
CA ILE A 149 -11.43 -17.22 -17.17
C ILE A 149 -10.60 -16.36 -18.13
N PHE A 150 -10.15 -16.93 -19.25
CA PHE A 150 -9.43 -16.20 -20.28
C PHE A 150 -10.23 -14.98 -20.78
N ASN A 151 -11.51 -15.17 -21.14
CA ASN A 151 -12.36 -14.09 -21.61
C ASN A 151 -12.58 -13.01 -20.55
N LEU A 152 -12.81 -13.39 -19.29
CA LEU A 152 -12.94 -12.43 -18.20
C LEU A 152 -11.66 -11.63 -17.97
N ILE A 153 -10.51 -12.25 -18.00
CA ILE A 153 -9.22 -11.55 -17.88
C ILE A 153 -9.04 -10.58 -19.06
N ARG A 154 -9.30 -11.03 -20.29
CA ARG A 154 -9.24 -10.17 -21.49
C ARG A 154 -10.17 -8.96 -21.34
N LEU A 155 -11.41 -9.17 -20.94
CA LEU A 155 -12.38 -8.08 -20.70
C LEU A 155 -11.89 -7.14 -19.59
N ALA A 156 -11.31 -7.64 -18.52
CA ALA A 156 -10.81 -6.82 -17.42
C ALA A 156 -9.66 -5.89 -17.84
N ILE A 157 -8.69 -6.38 -18.62
CA ILE A 157 -7.53 -5.54 -19.01
C ILE A 157 -7.86 -4.58 -20.15
N THR A 158 -8.88 -4.87 -20.95
CA THR A 158 -9.32 -4.00 -22.05
C THR A 158 -10.29 -2.89 -21.62
N GLN A 159 -10.84 -2.95 -20.39
CA GLN A 159 -11.75 -1.93 -19.90
C GLN A 159 -11.03 -0.57 -19.71
N PRO A 160 -11.64 0.54 -20.20
CA PRO A 160 -11.09 1.87 -20.06
C PRO A 160 -11.17 2.40 -18.62
N THR A 161 -10.21 3.24 -18.28
CA THR A 161 -10.21 4.04 -17.06
C THR A 161 -10.70 5.44 -17.38
N VAL A 162 -11.74 5.91 -16.71
CA VAL A 162 -12.42 7.17 -17.01
C VAL A 162 -12.39 8.14 -15.84
N SER A 163 -12.20 9.42 -16.15
CA SER A 163 -12.26 10.48 -15.16
C SER A 163 -13.72 10.86 -14.88
N LEU A 164 -14.10 10.95 -13.60
CA LEU A 164 -15.42 11.43 -13.20
C LEU A 164 -15.55 12.96 -13.29
N ALA A 165 -14.44 13.69 -13.43
CA ALA A 165 -14.45 15.13 -13.68
C ALA A 165 -14.95 15.48 -15.10
N ILE A 166 -14.93 14.52 -16.03
CA ILE A 166 -15.42 14.69 -17.41
C ILE A 166 -16.88 14.23 -17.47
N PRO A 167 -17.78 14.99 -18.13
CA PRO A 167 -19.17 14.59 -18.34
C PRO A 167 -19.29 13.21 -18.98
N LYS A 168 -20.26 12.40 -18.57
CA LYS A 168 -20.40 11.00 -19.02
C LYS A 168 -20.37 10.83 -20.54
N LYS A 169 -20.98 11.78 -21.29
CA LYS A 169 -21.05 11.75 -22.76
C LYS A 169 -19.69 12.00 -23.44
N GLU A 170 -18.79 12.69 -22.76
CA GLU A 170 -17.48 13.11 -23.30
C GLU A 170 -16.35 12.17 -22.85
N ARG A 171 -16.63 11.18 -22.00
CA ARG A 171 -15.62 10.24 -21.52
C ARG A 171 -15.15 9.33 -22.65
N ASN A 172 -13.83 9.20 -22.77
CA ASN A 172 -13.26 8.19 -23.66
C ASN A 172 -13.57 6.79 -23.08
N THR A 173 -14.38 6.04 -23.81
CA THR A 173 -14.75 4.66 -23.47
C THR A 173 -14.19 3.64 -24.45
N SER A 174 -13.20 4.03 -25.26
CA SER A 174 -12.50 3.12 -26.16
C SER A 174 -11.78 2.04 -25.36
N ILE A 175 -11.83 0.81 -25.83
CA ILE A 175 -11.15 -0.32 -25.18
C ILE A 175 -9.64 -0.15 -25.26
N ASN A 176 -8.95 -0.55 -24.18
CA ASN A 176 -7.49 -0.58 -24.16
C ASN A 176 -6.97 -1.69 -25.06
N THR A 177 -6.05 -1.37 -25.96
CA THR A 177 -5.37 -2.35 -26.83
C THR A 177 -4.00 -2.77 -26.28
N LYS A 178 -3.48 -2.05 -25.28
CA LYS A 178 -2.20 -2.28 -24.62
C LYS A 178 -2.30 -1.88 -23.15
N GLY A 179 -1.47 -2.47 -22.34
CA GLY A 179 -1.33 -2.17 -20.91
C GLY A 179 -2.28 -2.94 -20.01
N VAL A 180 -1.88 -3.08 -18.76
CA VAL A 180 -2.70 -3.65 -17.68
C VAL A 180 -3.06 -2.51 -16.72
N PRO A 181 -4.36 -2.22 -16.49
CA PRO A 181 -4.77 -1.12 -15.62
C PRO A 181 -4.18 -1.27 -14.22
N GLN A 182 -3.50 -0.24 -13.70
CA GLN A 182 -2.91 -0.28 -12.36
C GLN A 182 -3.99 -0.14 -11.28
N GLY A 183 -3.95 -0.99 -10.27
CA GLY A 183 -4.88 -0.95 -9.14
C GLY A 183 -5.94 -2.04 -9.14
N LEU A 184 -6.03 -2.86 -10.19
CA LEU A 184 -6.87 -4.06 -10.16
C LEU A 184 -6.23 -5.17 -9.33
N PRO A 185 -7.00 -6.00 -8.63
CA PRO A 185 -6.48 -7.14 -7.87
C PRO A 185 -5.55 -8.06 -8.66
N ILE A 186 -5.82 -8.27 -9.96
CA ILE A 186 -5.06 -9.16 -10.84
C ILE A 186 -3.80 -8.54 -11.45
N SER A 187 -3.65 -7.21 -11.43
CA SER A 187 -2.65 -6.50 -12.25
C SER A 187 -1.20 -6.91 -11.94
N SER A 188 -0.82 -6.94 -10.66
CA SER A 188 0.53 -7.36 -10.27
C SER A 188 0.81 -8.81 -10.64
N PHE A 189 -0.18 -9.69 -10.48
CA PHE A 189 -0.02 -11.10 -10.82
C PHE A 189 0.11 -11.32 -12.33
N LEU A 190 -0.65 -10.56 -13.15
CA LEU A 190 -0.50 -10.59 -14.62
C LEU A 190 0.88 -10.07 -15.06
N SER A 191 1.41 -9.05 -14.39
CA SER A 191 2.76 -8.56 -14.66
C SER A 191 3.84 -9.59 -14.29
N ASP A 192 3.63 -10.38 -13.24
CA ASP A 192 4.52 -11.47 -12.87
C ASP A 192 4.46 -12.62 -13.89
N ILE A 193 3.26 -12.97 -14.36
CA ILE A 193 3.09 -13.95 -15.46
C ILE A 193 3.82 -13.49 -16.73
N PHE A 194 3.75 -12.18 -17.04
CA PHE A 194 4.35 -11.63 -18.26
C PHE A 194 5.88 -11.73 -18.29
N LEU A 195 6.53 -11.54 -17.13
CA LEU A 195 7.99 -11.63 -17.01
C LEU A 195 8.52 -13.01 -16.60
N LYS A 196 7.63 -13.98 -16.40
CA LYS A 196 7.99 -15.31 -15.85
C LYS A 196 9.14 -16.01 -16.57
N GLU A 197 9.21 -15.93 -17.88
CA GLU A 197 10.27 -16.62 -18.65
C GLU A 197 11.62 -15.93 -18.46
N ILE A 198 11.65 -14.60 -18.33
CA ILE A 198 12.85 -13.85 -17.97
C ILE A 198 13.29 -14.22 -16.55
N ASP A 199 12.35 -14.19 -15.60
CA ASP A 199 12.64 -14.57 -14.21
C ASP A 199 13.27 -15.97 -14.15
N ARG A 200 12.66 -16.94 -14.80
CA ARG A 200 13.15 -18.33 -14.81
C ARG A 200 14.56 -18.47 -15.39
N GLU A 201 14.84 -17.76 -16.48
CA GLU A 201 16.16 -17.80 -17.11
C GLU A 201 17.24 -17.24 -16.19
N TYR A 202 16.99 -16.08 -15.59
CA TYR A 202 17.96 -15.41 -14.72
C TYR A 202 18.08 -16.07 -13.35
N GLU A 203 16.99 -16.58 -12.76
CA GLU A 203 17.03 -17.33 -11.49
C GLU A 203 17.81 -18.63 -11.60
N ASN A 204 17.77 -19.29 -12.76
CA ASN A 204 18.50 -20.55 -13.03
C ASN A 204 19.98 -20.33 -13.40
N ASN A 205 20.45 -19.10 -13.57
CA ASN A 205 21.84 -18.85 -13.89
C ASN A 205 22.72 -18.93 -12.61
N PRO A 206 23.62 -19.91 -12.49
CA PRO A 206 24.40 -20.13 -11.27
C PRO A 206 25.45 -19.03 -11.00
N ASN A 207 25.81 -18.24 -12.02
CA ASN A 207 26.85 -17.21 -11.93
C ASN A 207 26.37 -15.88 -11.39
N ILE A 208 25.04 -15.70 -11.21
CA ILE A 208 24.41 -14.46 -10.77
C ILE A 208 23.44 -14.70 -9.62
N ARG A 209 23.01 -13.61 -8.98
CA ARG A 209 21.80 -13.60 -8.16
C ARG A 209 20.84 -12.58 -8.73
N TYR A 210 19.63 -13.04 -9.06
CA TYR A 210 18.57 -12.26 -9.68
C TYR A 210 17.45 -12.01 -8.69
N TYR A 211 17.03 -10.75 -8.61
CA TYR A 211 15.90 -10.33 -7.77
C TYR A 211 15.03 -9.39 -8.57
N ARG A 212 13.72 -9.65 -8.60
CA ARG A 212 12.74 -8.73 -9.19
C ARG A 212 11.62 -8.45 -8.20
N PHE A 213 11.23 -7.20 -8.12
CA PHE A 213 10.05 -6.76 -7.39
C PHE A 213 9.23 -5.84 -8.30
N VAL A 214 8.20 -6.39 -8.93
CA VAL A 214 7.37 -5.74 -9.96
C VAL A 214 8.22 -5.31 -11.16
N ASP A 215 8.57 -4.04 -11.26
CA ASP A 215 9.38 -3.41 -12.32
C ASP A 215 10.84 -3.15 -11.91
N ASP A 216 11.17 -3.29 -10.63
CA ASP A 216 12.53 -3.04 -10.10
C ASP A 216 13.33 -4.35 -10.05
N ILE A 217 14.37 -4.44 -10.88
CA ILE A 217 15.24 -5.61 -11.01
C ILE A 217 16.61 -5.30 -10.45
N LEU A 218 17.17 -6.24 -9.68
CA LEU A 218 18.54 -6.23 -9.21
C LEU A 218 19.24 -7.54 -9.59
N ILE A 219 20.42 -7.43 -10.19
CA ILE A 219 21.30 -8.57 -10.49
C ILE A 219 22.63 -8.34 -9.77
N LEU A 220 23.07 -9.31 -8.97
CA LEU A 220 24.44 -9.36 -8.44
C LEU A 220 25.25 -10.28 -9.34
N CYS A 221 26.41 -9.83 -9.80
CA CYS A 221 27.25 -10.55 -10.76
C CYS A 221 28.73 -10.25 -10.56
N LYS A 222 29.59 -10.85 -11.39
CA LYS A 222 30.99 -10.46 -11.52
C LYS A 222 31.10 -9.28 -12.49
N SER A 223 32.06 -8.39 -12.23
CA SER A 223 32.29 -7.19 -13.05
C SER A 223 32.56 -7.52 -14.52
N SER A 224 33.19 -8.67 -14.81
CA SER A 224 33.42 -9.16 -16.17
C SER A 224 32.14 -9.36 -16.97
N ASP A 225 31.03 -9.69 -16.32
CA ASP A 225 29.80 -10.13 -16.96
C ASP A 225 28.76 -8.99 -17.09
N THR A 226 29.03 -7.84 -16.44
CA THR A 226 28.08 -6.72 -16.31
C THR A 226 27.54 -6.26 -17.66
N ASN A 227 28.40 -5.93 -18.62
CA ASN A 227 27.97 -5.40 -19.92
C ASN A 227 27.17 -6.44 -20.75
N THR A 228 27.59 -7.69 -20.68
CA THR A 228 26.89 -8.80 -21.36
C THR A 228 25.49 -9.01 -20.78
N LEU A 229 25.36 -8.99 -19.45
CA LEU A 229 24.07 -9.14 -18.78
C LEU A 229 23.13 -7.97 -19.06
N ILE A 230 23.63 -6.73 -19.08
CA ILE A 230 22.83 -5.55 -19.44
C ILE A 230 22.30 -5.70 -20.87
N SER A 231 23.17 -6.00 -21.84
CA SER A 231 22.76 -6.17 -23.25
C SER A 231 21.76 -7.30 -23.43
N ASN A 232 21.91 -8.39 -22.67
CA ASN A 232 21.01 -9.53 -22.76
C ASN A 232 19.61 -9.20 -22.18
N ILE A 233 19.53 -8.55 -21.02
CA ILE A 233 18.23 -8.21 -20.42
C ILE A 233 17.49 -7.15 -21.25
N GLU A 234 18.22 -6.19 -21.85
CA GLU A 234 17.64 -5.19 -22.76
C GLU A 234 17.05 -5.84 -24.00
N LYS A 235 17.74 -6.81 -24.62
CA LYS A 235 17.19 -7.60 -25.73
C LYS A 235 15.91 -8.33 -25.34
N LYS A 236 15.89 -8.98 -24.18
CA LYS A 236 14.67 -9.66 -23.67
C LYS A 236 13.50 -8.70 -23.48
N PHE A 237 13.77 -7.45 -23.02
CA PHE A 237 12.73 -6.44 -22.91
C PHE A 237 12.21 -6.00 -24.27
N ILE A 238 13.09 -5.80 -25.25
CA ILE A 238 12.69 -5.48 -26.63
C ILE A 238 11.80 -6.58 -27.20
N ASP A 239 12.13 -7.86 -26.98
CA ASP A 239 11.31 -9.00 -27.40
C ASP A 239 9.90 -8.99 -26.77
N LEU A 240 9.74 -8.35 -25.61
CA LEU A 240 8.46 -8.17 -24.91
C LEU A 240 7.81 -6.80 -25.14
N ASP A 241 8.30 -5.97 -26.06
CA ASP A 241 7.87 -4.58 -26.31
C ASP A 241 8.00 -3.69 -25.06
N LEU A 242 8.93 -4.02 -24.16
CA LEU A 242 9.30 -3.25 -22.99
C LEU A 242 10.54 -2.42 -23.24
N LYS A 243 10.71 -1.37 -22.44
CA LYS A 243 11.91 -0.51 -22.46
C LYS A 243 12.41 -0.29 -21.04
N ALA A 244 13.70 -0.45 -20.83
CA ALA A 244 14.33 -0.08 -19.57
C ALA A 244 14.64 1.41 -19.54
N HIS A 245 14.63 2.02 -18.35
CA HIS A 245 15.20 3.36 -18.18
C HIS A 245 16.71 3.34 -18.50
N PRO A 246 17.21 4.30 -19.30
CA PRO A 246 18.63 4.40 -19.61
C PRO A 246 19.46 4.57 -18.34
N GLN A 247 20.57 3.86 -18.26
CA GLN A 247 21.44 3.92 -17.08
C GLN A 247 22.19 5.25 -16.93
N SER A 248 22.38 6.00 -18.02
CA SER A 248 23.03 7.30 -18.04
C SER A 248 22.17 8.45 -17.54
N GLU A 249 20.84 8.33 -17.60
CA GLU A 249 19.93 9.44 -17.34
C GLU A 249 19.48 9.55 -15.87
N ASN A 250 19.34 8.42 -15.18
CA ASN A 250 18.83 8.43 -13.80
C ASN A 250 19.38 7.25 -12.97
N LYS A 251 20.45 7.53 -12.21
CA LYS A 251 21.08 6.55 -11.32
C LYS A 251 20.15 5.98 -10.25
N ASP A 252 19.07 6.67 -9.89
CA ASP A 252 18.09 6.17 -8.93
C ASP A 252 17.19 5.09 -9.52
N LYS A 253 17.05 5.04 -10.86
CA LYS A 253 16.23 4.08 -11.58
C LYS A 253 17.03 2.91 -12.11
N SER A 254 17.82 3.12 -13.15
CA SER A 254 18.72 2.10 -13.69
C SER A 254 20.16 2.50 -13.42
N SER A 255 20.97 1.59 -12.91
CA SER A 255 22.38 1.84 -12.60
C SER A 255 23.15 0.53 -12.49
N HIS A 256 24.44 0.57 -12.76
CA HIS A 256 25.34 -0.53 -12.47
C HIS A 256 26.63 0.01 -11.85
N GLY A 257 27.39 -0.84 -11.20
CA GLY A 257 28.65 -0.44 -10.59
C GLY A 257 29.20 -1.48 -9.62
N ASN A 258 30.26 -1.10 -8.94
CA ASN A 258 30.86 -1.95 -7.91
C ASN A 258 30.00 -1.94 -6.64
N ILE A 259 29.80 -3.10 -6.02
CA ILE A 259 29.06 -3.22 -4.75
C ILE A 259 29.67 -2.37 -3.65
N LYS A 260 31.00 -2.14 -3.68
CA LYS A 260 31.70 -1.29 -2.70
C LYS A 260 31.29 0.16 -2.76
N ASP A 261 30.87 0.65 -3.94
CA ASP A 261 30.41 2.04 -4.14
C ASP A 261 28.99 2.25 -3.63
N GLY A 262 28.29 1.14 -3.36
CA GLY A 262 26.95 1.12 -2.82
C GLY A 262 25.84 1.19 -3.85
N PHE A 263 24.68 0.63 -3.50
CA PHE A 263 23.47 0.70 -4.31
C PHE A 263 22.21 0.73 -3.42
N GLN A 264 21.06 1.01 -4.04
CA GLN A 264 19.77 1.04 -3.35
C GLN A 264 18.79 0.07 -4.01
N TYR A 265 18.09 -0.73 -3.19
CA TYR A 265 17.07 -1.64 -3.65
C TYR A 265 15.96 -1.78 -2.59
N LEU A 266 14.70 -1.74 -3.01
CA LEU A 266 13.51 -1.85 -2.13
C LEU A 266 13.57 -0.94 -0.89
N GLY A 267 14.05 0.28 -1.05
CA GLY A 267 14.15 1.25 0.04
C GLY A 267 15.33 1.06 0.98
N TYR A 268 16.09 -0.03 0.86
CA TYR A 268 17.35 -0.22 1.54
C TYR A 268 18.50 0.43 0.79
N SER A 269 19.57 0.73 1.51
CA SER A 269 20.88 1.18 1.00
C SER A 269 21.95 0.21 1.45
N PHE A 270 22.74 -0.28 0.51
CA PHE A 270 23.82 -1.23 0.72
C PHE A 270 25.13 -0.53 0.38
N ILE A 271 26.06 -0.47 1.32
CA ILE A 271 27.41 0.10 1.11
C ILE A 271 28.40 -0.82 1.84
N ASN A 272 29.19 -1.58 1.10
CA ASN A 272 29.99 -2.67 1.66
C ASN A 272 29.10 -3.62 2.50
N ASN A 273 29.48 -3.83 3.77
CA ASN A 273 28.70 -4.65 4.71
C ASN A 273 27.64 -3.86 5.49
N LEU A 274 27.51 -2.55 5.24
CA LEU A 274 26.50 -1.71 5.88
C LEU A 274 25.18 -1.80 5.11
N VAL A 275 24.16 -2.27 5.80
CA VAL A 275 22.78 -2.28 5.33
C VAL A 275 22.00 -1.23 6.12
N SER A 276 21.61 -0.18 5.44
CA SER A 276 20.91 0.98 5.99
C SER A 276 19.59 1.22 5.24
N VAL A 277 18.94 2.32 5.52
CA VAL A 277 17.71 2.75 4.85
C VAL A 277 18.02 3.92 3.93
N ARG A 278 17.41 3.92 2.74
CA ARG A 278 17.50 5.03 1.79
C ARG A 278 17.07 6.35 2.44
N ASN A 279 17.84 7.42 2.25
CA ASN A 279 17.61 8.72 2.87
C ASN A 279 16.18 9.25 2.71
N SER A 280 15.58 9.07 1.52
CA SER A 280 14.20 9.52 1.29
C SER A 280 13.16 8.77 2.13
N SER A 281 13.40 7.51 2.47
CA SER A 281 12.53 6.72 3.37
C SER A 281 12.73 7.14 4.83
N VAL A 282 13.96 7.46 5.23
CA VAL A 282 14.27 8.03 6.55
C VAL A 282 13.59 9.37 6.74
N GLN A 283 13.70 10.28 5.76
CA GLN A 283 13.04 11.60 5.82
C GLN A 283 11.52 11.49 5.90
N ARG A 284 10.91 10.54 5.18
CA ARG A 284 9.48 10.26 5.27
C ARG A 284 9.09 9.81 6.67
N PHE A 285 9.90 8.95 7.29
CA PHE A 285 9.69 8.48 8.66
C PHE A 285 9.76 9.65 9.66
N TYR A 286 10.77 10.51 9.57
CA TYR A 286 10.86 11.72 10.39
C TYR A 286 9.64 12.64 10.20
N ASN A 287 9.23 12.88 8.97
CA ASN A 287 8.06 13.71 8.68
C ASN A 287 6.78 13.14 9.29
N ASN A 288 6.62 11.82 9.31
CA ASN A 288 5.47 11.18 9.92
C ASN A 288 5.49 11.29 11.46
N ILE A 289 6.66 11.16 12.08
CA ILE A 289 6.83 11.44 13.52
C ILE A 289 6.51 12.91 13.82
N ASN A 290 7.10 13.84 13.08
CA ASN A 290 6.89 15.28 13.28
C ASN A 290 5.40 15.65 13.17
N LYS A 291 4.68 15.04 12.22
CA LYS A 291 3.25 15.26 12.02
C LYS A 291 2.43 14.91 13.27
N LEU A 292 2.78 13.86 14.01
CA LEU A 292 2.09 13.50 15.26
C LEU A 292 2.21 14.64 16.28
N PHE A 293 3.40 15.17 16.47
CA PHE A 293 3.64 16.26 17.41
C PHE A 293 2.98 17.58 17.00
N VAL A 294 2.99 17.91 15.70
CA VAL A 294 2.30 19.10 15.18
C VAL A 294 0.80 19.01 15.41
N VAL A 295 0.18 17.85 15.14
CA VAL A 295 -1.24 17.61 15.39
C VAL A 295 -1.54 17.67 16.89
N TYR A 296 -0.69 17.08 17.71
CA TYR A 296 -0.79 17.16 19.17
C TYR A 296 -0.78 18.63 19.66
N ASN A 297 0.21 19.40 19.25
CA ASN A 297 0.34 20.81 19.66
C ASN A 297 -0.86 21.65 19.25
N HIS A 298 -1.35 21.47 18.02
CA HIS A 298 -2.55 22.17 17.54
C HIS A 298 -3.80 21.81 18.34
N LYS A 299 -3.96 20.56 18.76
CA LYS A 299 -5.08 20.16 19.62
C LYS A 299 -4.91 20.65 21.05
N LYS A 300 -3.69 20.55 21.58
CA LYS A 300 -3.34 21.04 22.93
C LYS A 300 -3.68 22.52 23.08
N SER A 301 -3.38 23.35 22.08
CA SER A 301 -3.68 24.79 22.11
C SER A 301 -5.19 25.12 22.14
N LYS A 302 -6.07 24.17 21.78
CA LYS A 302 -7.53 24.36 21.82
C LYS A 302 -8.19 23.88 23.10
N ILE A 303 -7.47 23.12 23.93
CA ILE A 303 -7.97 22.60 25.20
C ILE A 303 -7.88 23.74 26.24
N LYS A 304 -8.98 23.99 26.96
CA LYS A 304 -9.00 24.96 28.05
C LYS A 304 -8.07 24.48 29.19
N LYS A 305 -7.31 25.39 29.81
CA LYS A 305 -6.35 25.03 30.87
C LYS A 305 -6.97 24.24 32.05
N LYS A 306 -8.27 24.33 32.26
CA LYS A 306 -9.00 23.60 33.32
C LYS A 306 -9.40 22.20 32.96
N ASP A 307 -9.32 21.81 31.67
CA ASP A 307 -9.74 20.50 31.18
C ASP A 307 -8.55 19.53 31.16
N LYS A 308 -8.25 19.00 32.35
CA LYS A 308 -7.14 18.05 32.54
C LYS A 308 -7.40 16.71 31.87
N ASP A 309 -8.64 16.25 31.83
CA ASP A 309 -8.98 14.91 31.29
C ASP A 309 -8.80 14.85 29.78
N ASP A 310 -9.25 15.85 29.05
CA ASP A 310 -9.04 15.94 27.61
C ASP A 310 -7.55 16.05 27.27
N ARG A 311 -6.79 16.79 28.07
CA ARG A 311 -5.33 16.89 27.90
C ARG A 311 -4.65 15.55 28.17
N ASN A 312 -4.99 14.87 29.23
CA ASN A 312 -4.45 13.55 29.58
C ASN A 312 -4.76 12.52 28.47
N LYS A 313 -5.99 12.52 27.96
CA LYS A 313 -6.42 11.68 26.84
C LYS A 313 -5.63 12.00 25.57
N LEU A 314 -5.40 13.29 25.29
CA LEU A 314 -4.62 13.71 24.13
C LEU A 314 -3.17 13.24 24.21
N THR A 315 -2.53 13.41 25.39
CA THR A 315 -1.15 12.97 25.66
C THR A 315 -1.02 11.46 25.56
N ARG A 316 -1.95 10.71 26.16
CA ARG A 316 -1.99 9.24 26.05
C ARG A 316 -2.08 8.77 24.60
N ASN A 317 -2.96 9.39 23.79
CA ASN A 317 -3.10 9.07 22.39
C ASN A 317 -1.82 9.36 21.59
N LEU A 318 -1.14 10.50 21.85
CA LEU A 318 0.14 10.80 21.21
C LEU A 318 1.16 9.70 21.48
N ILE A 319 1.32 9.28 22.74
CA ILE A 319 2.31 8.25 23.11
C ILE A 319 1.97 6.90 22.50
N HIS A 320 0.69 6.55 22.44
CA HIS A 320 0.24 5.34 21.76
C HIS A 320 0.60 5.37 20.28
N ASP A 321 0.21 6.44 19.56
CA ASP A 321 0.46 6.57 18.12
C ASP A 321 1.96 6.62 17.81
N LEU A 322 2.74 7.33 18.66
CA LEU A 322 4.19 7.40 18.56
C LEU A 322 4.84 6.01 18.74
N ASN A 323 4.45 5.29 19.79
CA ASN A 323 4.97 3.94 20.06
C ASN A 323 4.61 2.96 18.94
N GLU A 324 3.43 3.10 18.33
CA GLU A 324 3.03 2.31 17.19
C GLU A 324 3.90 2.60 15.96
N LYS A 325 4.24 3.87 15.70
CA LYS A 325 5.19 4.24 14.64
C LYS A 325 6.60 3.69 14.90
N ILE A 326 7.09 3.78 16.12
CA ILE A 326 8.45 3.37 16.51
C ILE A 326 8.60 1.84 16.51
N ALA A 327 7.66 1.11 17.10
CA ALA A 327 7.77 -0.33 17.33
C ALA A 327 6.98 -1.18 16.32
N GLY A 328 6.19 -0.54 15.47
CA GLY A 328 5.25 -1.24 14.61
C GLY A 328 4.01 -1.74 15.35
N ALA A 329 3.08 -2.28 14.60
CA ALA A 329 1.83 -2.86 15.12
C ALA A 329 1.66 -4.29 14.61
N LYS A 330 0.98 -5.11 15.38
CA LYS A 330 0.50 -6.44 14.97
C LYS A 330 -1.02 -6.39 14.85
N TYR A 331 -1.52 -6.86 13.72
CA TYR A 331 -2.95 -7.04 13.52
C TYR A 331 -3.19 -8.45 12.98
N LYS A 332 -3.94 -9.26 13.71
CA LYS A 332 -3.97 -10.69 13.52
C LYS A 332 -2.54 -11.25 13.51
N ASP A 333 -2.19 -12.08 12.55
CA ASP A 333 -0.84 -12.65 12.44
C ASP A 333 0.14 -11.80 11.60
N LYS A 334 -0.31 -10.65 11.10
CA LYS A 334 0.51 -9.78 10.25
C LYS A 334 1.11 -8.65 11.07
N LYS A 335 2.40 -8.42 10.84
CA LYS A 335 3.18 -7.32 11.40
C LYS A 335 3.23 -6.18 10.42
N TYR A 336 3.19 -4.95 10.93
CA TYR A 336 3.16 -3.72 10.14
C TYR A 336 4.05 -2.67 10.76
N GLY A 337 4.67 -1.86 9.94
CA GLY A 337 5.42 -0.70 10.37
C GLY A 337 6.79 -0.61 9.72
N TRP A 338 7.35 0.59 9.80
CA TRP A 338 8.68 0.91 9.27
C TRP A 338 9.75 -0.04 9.83
N ILE A 339 9.68 -0.30 11.13
CA ILE A 339 10.67 -1.13 11.82
C ILE A 339 10.64 -2.61 11.40
N ASP A 340 9.45 -3.17 11.10
CA ASP A 340 9.33 -4.55 10.64
C ASP A 340 9.85 -4.70 9.21
N TYR A 341 9.53 -3.75 8.33
CA TYR A 341 10.02 -3.75 6.95
C TYR A 341 11.53 -3.58 6.89
N PHE A 342 12.10 -2.65 7.66
CA PHE A 342 13.54 -2.37 7.71
C PHE A 342 14.27 -3.16 8.82
N SER A 343 13.77 -4.33 9.21
CA SER A 343 14.37 -5.15 10.29
C SER A 343 15.76 -5.68 9.96
N GLU A 344 16.15 -5.72 8.69
CA GLU A 344 17.43 -6.28 8.23
C GLU A 344 18.60 -5.29 8.27
N ILE A 345 18.35 -4.03 8.64
CA ILE A 345 19.44 -3.05 8.79
C ILE A 345 20.40 -3.41 9.91
N ASN A 346 21.66 -3.04 9.71
CA ASN A 346 22.72 -3.11 10.72
C ASN A 346 23.32 -1.73 11.07
N ASP A 347 22.74 -0.65 10.53
CA ASP A 347 23.12 0.73 10.79
C ASP A 347 22.59 1.21 12.14
N LEU A 348 23.35 0.98 13.20
CA LEU A 348 23.01 1.42 14.55
C LEU A 348 23.04 2.95 14.67
N THR A 349 23.89 3.63 13.91
CA THR A 349 23.98 5.08 13.91
C THR A 349 22.66 5.72 13.47
N LEU A 350 22.02 5.19 12.44
CA LEU A 350 20.70 5.62 11.99
C LEU A 350 19.65 5.44 13.11
N LEU A 351 19.66 4.29 13.79
CA LEU A 351 18.68 4.01 14.84
C LEU A 351 18.82 4.97 16.03
N PHE A 352 20.05 5.27 16.45
CA PHE A 352 20.28 6.24 17.51
C PHE A 352 19.92 7.67 17.08
N LYS A 353 20.15 8.05 15.81
CA LYS A 353 19.70 9.35 15.28
C LYS A 353 18.17 9.47 15.32
N ILE A 354 17.45 8.41 15.00
CA ILE A 354 15.98 8.38 15.11
C ILE A 354 15.54 8.53 16.56
N ASP A 355 16.14 7.77 17.50
CA ASP A 355 15.82 7.87 18.92
C ASP A 355 16.09 9.28 19.48
N SER A 356 17.21 9.91 19.08
CA SER A 356 17.53 11.29 19.45
C SER A 356 16.53 12.30 18.88
N HIS A 357 16.10 12.11 17.62
CA HIS A 357 15.08 12.96 17.02
C HIS A 357 13.74 12.86 17.77
N VAL A 358 13.31 11.65 18.13
CA VAL A 358 12.09 11.45 18.94
C VAL A 358 12.22 12.16 20.27
N LYS A 359 13.38 12.03 20.97
CA LYS A 359 13.64 12.72 22.23
C LYS A 359 13.51 14.24 22.07
N ASN A 360 14.16 14.82 21.08
CA ASN A 360 14.09 16.27 20.81
C ASN A 360 12.65 16.74 20.55
N MET A 361 11.84 15.93 19.87
CA MET A 361 10.43 16.25 19.64
C MET A 361 9.61 16.19 20.94
N VAL A 362 9.88 15.23 21.81
CA VAL A 362 9.26 15.15 23.15
C VAL A 362 9.62 16.37 23.96
N ASP A 363 10.91 16.69 24.08
CA ASP A 363 11.41 17.84 24.86
C ASP A 363 10.84 19.17 24.34
N LYS A 364 10.57 19.29 23.05
CA LYS A 364 10.00 20.48 22.41
C LYS A 364 8.50 20.69 22.63
N TYR A 365 7.71 19.60 22.66
CA TYR A 365 6.25 19.68 22.57
C TYR A 365 5.51 19.26 23.84
N LEU A 366 6.12 18.44 24.70
CA LEU A 366 5.56 18.06 25.99
C LEU A 366 6.13 18.97 27.09
N ASP A 367 5.24 19.53 27.92
CA ASP A 367 5.64 20.31 29.10
C ASP A 367 5.70 19.41 30.34
N ASP A 368 6.09 20.02 31.49
CA ASP A 368 6.25 19.32 32.76
C ASP A 368 5.00 18.57 33.19
N TYR A 369 3.82 19.15 32.95
CA TYR A 369 2.53 18.49 33.24
C TYR A 369 2.35 17.21 32.43
N ASP A 370 2.64 17.23 31.11
CA ASP A 370 2.53 16.08 30.25
C ASP A 370 3.54 15.00 30.69
N LEU A 371 4.78 15.39 31.00
CA LEU A 371 5.84 14.46 31.44
C LEU A 371 5.50 13.83 32.80
N GLU A 372 4.97 14.60 33.74
CA GLU A 372 4.50 14.11 35.04
C GLU A 372 3.34 13.12 34.87
N TYR A 373 2.38 13.45 33.99
CA TYR A 373 1.27 12.55 33.65
C TYR A 373 1.80 11.21 33.09
N LEU A 374 2.79 11.23 32.18
CA LEU A 374 3.39 10.02 31.64
C LEU A 374 4.06 9.17 32.72
N LYS A 375 4.79 9.83 33.63
CA LYS A 375 5.48 9.15 34.76
C LYS A 375 4.47 8.50 35.70
N ASN A 376 3.44 9.21 36.12
CA ASN A 376 2.44 8.73 37.08
C ASN A 376 1.59 7.59 36.52
N ASN A 377 1.45 7.49 35.19
CA ASN A 377 0.69 6.43 34.51
C ASN A 377 1.59 5.35 33.90
N ASN A 378 2.89 5.32 34.19
CA ASN A 378 3.86 4.36 33.62
C ASN A 378 3.85 4.30 32.08
N LEU A 379 3.51 5.38 31.40
CA LEU A 379 3.50 5.49 29.95
C LEU A 379 4.91 5.76 29.44
N LYS A 380 5.52 4.78 28.79
CA LYS A 380 6.90 4.86 28.29
C LYS A 380 6.93 5.03 26.78
N ILE A 381 7.83 5.90 26.31
CA ILE A 381 8.15 6.04 24.89
C ILE A 381 9.15 4.94 24.53
N LYS A 382 8.82 4.16 23.51
CA LYS A 382 9.70 3.11 22.99
C LYS A 382 10.88 3.71 22.24
N LYS A 383 11.96 2.94 22.12
CA LYS A 383 13.15 3.30 21.34
C LYS A 383 13.22 2.43 20.09
N ASN A 384 13.51 3.05 18.97
CA ASN A 384 13.62 2.36 17.67
C ASN A 384 14.81 1.38 17.68
N SER A 385 15.95 1.78 18.27
CA SER A 385 17.11 0.91 18.47
C SER A 385 16.75 -0.36 19.23
N LYS A 386 15.99 -0.24 20.34
CA LYS A 386 15.55 -1.39 21.14
C LYS A 386 14.55 -2.28 20.38
N ALA A 387 13.61 -1.69 19.68
CA ALA A 387 12.59 -2.42 18.92
C ALA A 387 13.20 -3.32 17.83
N ILE A 388 14.22 -2.85 17.11
CA ILE A 388 14.95 -3.68 16.12
C ILE A 388 15.65 -4.88 16.78
N PHE A 389 16.29 -4.70 17.94
CA PHE A 389 16.91 -5.82 18.64
C PHE A 389 15.89 -6.86 19.08
N GLU A 390 14.73 -6.43 19.57
CA GLU A 390 13.64 -7.32 19.96
C GLU A 390 13.09 -8.11 18.75
N ILE A 391 12.95 -7.47 17.58
CA ILE A 391 12.52 -8.15 16.34
C ILE A 391 13.52 -9.23 15.92
N LYS A 392 14.83 -8.93 15.95
CA LYS A 392 15.89 -9.87 15.57
C LYS A 392 15.99 -11.09 16.51
N LYS A 393 15.67 -10.92 17.79
CA LYS A 393 15.64 -12.01 18.79
C LYS A 393 14.35 -12.85 18.72
N LYS A 394 13.41 -12.57 17.83
CA LYS A 394 12.06 -13.15 17.78
C LYS A 394 11.20 -12.89 19.04
N ASP A 395 11.70 -12.13 20.01
CA ASP A 395 11.01 -11.76 21.26
C ASP A 395 10.24 -10.44 21.13
N SER A 396 9.84 -10.08 19.92
CA SER A 396 9.27 -8.77 19.64
C SER A 396 7.91 -8.58 20.31
N LYS A 397 7.86 -7.71 21.29
CA LYS A 397 6.61 -7.18 21.86
C LYS A 397 6.07 -6.09 20.93
N TYR A 398 5.41 -6.51 19.87
CA TYR A 398 4.60 -5.59 19.06
C TYR A 398 3.49 -5.01 19.93
N ILE A 399 3.03 -3.81 19.59
CA ILE A 399 1.77 -3.31 20.16
C ILE A 399 0.67 -4.16 19.55
N GLU A 400 0.13 -5.09 20.34
CA GLU A 400 -1.09 -5.78 19.96
C GLU A 400 -2.19 -4.73 19.92
N ARG A 401 -2.83 -4.60 18.78
CA ARG A 401 -4.10 -3.90 18.70
C ARG A 401 -5.15 -4.87 19.18
N PRO A 402 -5.83 -4.58 20.29
CA PRO A 402 -7.07 -5.29 20.61
C PRO A 402 -8.01 -5.10 19.43
N ASP A 403 -8.84 -6.09 19.15
CA ASP A 403 -9.85 -5.99 18.10
C ASP A 403 -10.62 -4.69 18.25
N SER A 404 -10.24 -3.73 17.42
CA SER A 404 -10.70 -2.34 17.51
C SER A 404 -12.17 -2.22 17.10
N LEU A 405 -12.75 -3.28 16.54
CA LEU A 405 -14.17 -3.37 16.22
C LEU A 405 -15.04 -3.47 17.49
N GLU A 406 -14.65 -4.30 18.46
CA GLU A 406 -15.42 -4.44 19.71
C GLU A 406 -15.41 -3.16 20.54
N ARG A 407 -14.27 -2.48 20.66
CA ARG A 407 -14.20 -1.21 21.38
C ARG A 407 -14.86 -0.02 20.67
N GLN A 408 -14.93 -0.04 19.33
CA GLN A 408 -15.70 0.98 18.60
C GLN A 408 -17.20 0.74 18.75
N LEU A 409 -17.63 -0.51 18.78
CA LEU A 409 -19.02 -0.87 19.08
C LEU A 409 -19.38 -0.55 20.53
N GLU A 410 -18.54 -0.87 21.50
CA GLU A 410 -18.76 -0.50 22.92
C GLU A 410 -18.83 1.03 23.12
N GLY A 411 -18.00 1.80 22.39
CA GLY A 411 -18.03 3.27 22.40
C GLY A 411 -19.29 3.86 21.74
N PHE A 412 -19.86 3.19 20.74
CA PHE A 412 -21.11 3.59 20.08
C PHE A 412 -22.34 3.26 20.94
N PHE A 413 -22.39 2.09 21.54
CA PHE A 413 -23.52 1.67 22.39
C PHE A 413 -23.54 2.36 23.75
N SER A 414 -22.40 2.85 24.26
CA SER A 414 -22.37 3.63 25.52
C SER A 414 -22.76 5.10 25.35
N SER A 415 -22.80 5.63 24.13
CA SER A 415 -23.25 7.00 23.85
C SER A 415 -24.75 7.14 23.62
N ASP A 416 -25.44 6.07 23.26
CA ASP A 416 -26.90 6.13 22.98
C ASP A 416 -27.78 6.04 24.23
N ASP A 417 -27.27 5.61 25.39
CA ASP A 417 -28.05 5.52 26.61
C ASP A 417 -28.22 6.86 27.38
N LYS A 418 -27.57 7.94 26.92
CA LYS A 418 -27.69 9.27 27.54
C LYS A 418 -28.50 10.30 26.76
N SER A 419 -28.94 10.01 25.53
CA SER A 419 -29.67 10.98 24.70
C SER A 419 -31.18 10.76 24.59
N ASN A 420 -31.75 9.76 25.27
CA ASN A 420 -33.18 9.43 25.14
C ASN A 420 -34.07 9.88 26.29
N LYS A 421 -33.67 10.89 27.09
CA LYS A 421 -34.54 11.42 28.15
C LYS A 421 -35.07 12.82 27.96
N ASP A 422 -34.63 13.60 26.94
CA ASP A 422 -35.12 14.96 26.75
C ASP A 422 -35.38 15.32 25.28
N SER A 423 -36.40 14.75 24.65
CA SER A 423 -37.04 15.39 23.48
C SER A 423 -38.43 14.81 23.19
N LYS A 424 -39.37 15.15 24.04
CA LYS A 424 -40.78 15.30 23.63
C LYS A 424 -41.09 16.81 23.70
N LYS A 425 -40.98 17.51 22.55
CA LYS A 425 -41.86 18.61 22.12
C LYS A 425 -41.29 19.31 20.88
N ALA A 426 -42.24 19.55 20.00
CA ALA A 426 -42.30 20.58 18.94
C ALA A 426 -41.90 20.16 17.51
N THR A 427 -42.94 19.84 16.82
CA THR A 427 -43.14 19.96 15.35
C THR A 427 -43.09 21.42 14.92
N GLU A 428 -42.29 21.74 13.88
CA GLU A 428 -42.68 22.76 12.87
C GLU A 428 -41.66 22.73 11.71
N LYS A 429 -42.18 22.66 10.50
CA LYS A 429 -41.47 22.78 9.22
C LYS A 429 -41.25 24.24 8.87
N PRO A 430 -40.17 24.61 8.21
CA PRO A 430 -40.20 25.77 7.28
C PRO A 430 -39.86 25.39 5.82
N LYS A 431 -40.49 26.17 4.94
CA LYS A 431 -40.46 26.20 3.48
C LYS A 431 -39.14 26.80 2.93
N PRO A 432 -38.90 26.67 1.62
CA PRO A 432 -37.62 27.01 0.99
C PRO A 432 -37.53 28.48 0.57
N GLN A 433 -36.35 29.07 0.62
CA GLN A 433 -36.02 30.35 -0.03
C GLN A 433 -34.69 30.31 -0.78
N SER A 434 -34.80 30.60 -2.07
CA SER A 434 -33.97 31.38 -3.01
C SER A 434 -32.46 31.37 -3.00
N GLU A 435 -31.96 31.20 -4.23
CA GLU A 435 -30.61 31.31 -4.78
C GLU A 435 -29.81 32.54 -4.28
N GLU A 436 -28.56 32.31 -3.90
CA GLU A 436 -27.53 33.33 -3.91
C GLU A 436 -26.19 32.77 -4.43
N ILE A 437 -25.58 33.59 -5.25
CA ILE A 437 -24.39 33.36 -6.07
C ILE A 437 -23.13 33.16 -5.17
N LEU A 438 -22.42 32.04 -5.35
CA LEU A 438 -21.23 31.69 -4.58
C LEU A 438 -19.95 32.23 -5.22
N GLN A 439 -19.25 33.09 -4.49
CA GLN A 439 -17.81 33.38 -4.69
C GLN A 439 -16.92 32.23 -4.20
N PRO A 440 -15.69 32.02 -4.74
CA PRO A 440 -14.88 30.85 -4.43
C PRO A 440 -14.27 30.94 -3.03
N ARG A 441 -14.67 30.01 -2.16
CA ARG A 441 -14.09 29.85 -0.83
C ARG A 441 -12.80 29.04 -0.87
N LYS A 442 -11.75 29.57 -0.27
CA LYS A 442 -10.49 28.88 0.04
C LYS A 442 -10.78 27.59 0.81
N ILE A 443 -10.41 26.45 0.23
CA ILE A 443 -10.55 25.13 0.85
C ILE A 443 -9.44 24.96 1.88
N SER A 444 -9.73 25.25 3.14
CA SER A 444 -8.95 24.72 4.25
C SER A 444 -9.41 23.27 4.49
N LYS A 445 -8.65 22.28 4.04
CA LYS A 445 -8.93 20.87 4.36
C LYS A 445 -8.87 20.69 5.89
N LYS A 446 -10.03 20.55 6.53
CA LYS A 446 -10.11 20.05 7.92
C LYS A 446 -9.53 18.63 7.94
N ILE A 447 -8.35 18.48 8.55
CA ILE A 447 -7.78 17.15 8.82
C ILE A 447 -8.63 16.54 9.93
N ASN A 448 -9.42 15.55 9.58
CA ASN A 448 -10.31 14.87 10.52
C ASN A 448 -9.49 13.89 11.36
N THR A 449 -9.34 14.14 12.62
CA THR A 449 -8.47 13.41 13.56
C THR A 449 -8.99 12.03 13.98
N SER A 450 -10.25 11.72 13.65
CA SER A 450 -10.81 10.36 13.76
C SER A 450 -10.12 9.35 12.82
N ASP A 451 -9.41 9.87 11.81
CA ASP A 451 -8.74 9.09 10.79
C ASP A 451 -7.55 8.26 11.28
N PHE A 452 -6.96 8.63 12.43
CA PHE A 452 -5.84 7.90 13.02
C PHE A 452 -6.24 6.68 13.87
N ARG A 453 -7.50 6.51 14.18
CA ARG A 453 -7.99 5.42 15.03
C ARG A 453 -8.53 4.22 14.26
N ASN A 454 -8.69 4.33 12.94
CA ASN A 454 -9.15 3.22 12.11
C ASN A 454 -7.95 2.29 11.81
N PRO A 455 -8.02 0.98 12.13
CA PRO A 455 -6.96 0.02 11.90
C PRO A 455 -6.44 0.01 10.46
N GLU A 456 -7.33 0.11 9.47
CA GLU A 456 -6.94 0.15 8.07
C GLU A 456 -6.23 1.46 7.70
N LYS A 457 -6.63 2.59 8.26
CA LYS A 457 -5.95 3.87 8.05
C LYS A 457 -4.58 3.90 8.72
N THR A 458 -4.43 3.27 9.88
CA THR A 458 -3.13 3.15 10.52
C THR A 458 -2.25 2.14 9.80
N ILE A 459 -2.81 1.02 9.32
CA ILE A 459 -2.09 0.08 8.46
C ILE A 459 -1.67 0.76 7.16
N ALA A 460 -2.55 1.53 6.53
CA ALA A 460 -2.21 2.34 5.36
C ALA A 460 -1.13 3.38 5.67
N SER A 461 -1.21 4.04 6.83
CA SER A 461 -0.19 4.98 7.30
C SER A 461 1.14 4.29 7.61
N LEU A 462 1.13 3.11 8.23
CA LEU A 462 2.32 2.31 8.47
C LEU A 462 2.91 1.76 7.16
N ARG A 463 2.07 1.39 6.19
CA ARG A 463 2.51 1.03 4.83
C ARG A 463 3.09 2.21 4.09
N SER A 464 2.53 3.43 4.21
CA SER A 464 3.07 4.63 3.56
C SER A 464 4.47 5.01 4.07
N ASP A 465 4.85 4.55 5.27
CA ASP A 465 6.20 4.73 5.79
C ASP A 465 7.22 3.84 5.07
N VAL A 466 6.74 2.79 4.42
CA VAL A 466 7.53 1.68 3.90
C VAL A 466 7.49 1.57 2.38
N GLU A 467 6.36 1.94 1.75
CA GLU A 467 6.21 1.82 0.30
C GLU A 467 7.19 2.74 -0.42
N PRO A 468 8.18 2.17 -1.11
CA PRO A 468 9.13 2.94 -1.89
C PRO A 468 8.55 3.38 -3.25
N TYR A 469 7.34 2.89 -3.62
CA TYR A 469 6.77 2.99 -4.97
C TYR A 469 5.33 3.49 -5.01
#